data_e8bf5e47cabd45b2c7981bd39a5437cd
#
_entry.id   e8bf5e47cabd45b2c7981bd39a5437cd
#
_cell.length_a   1.000
_cell.length_b   1.000
_cell.length_c   1.000
_cell.angle_alpha   90.00
_cell.angle_beta   90.00
_cell.angle_gamma   90.00
#
_symmetry.space_group_name_H-M   'P 1'
#
loop_
_entity.id
_entity.type
_entity.pdbx_description
1 polymer ?
#
loop_
_entity_poly.entity_id
_entity_poly.type
_entity_poly.pdbx_seq_one_letter_code
_entity_poly.pdbx_strand_id
1 'polypeptide(L)' 'MSLNTLSSIRYSLNIIQDEARQLVQKGVVSRQQPIYSLCQYIPVREWVCVESELEKSDFLLRDRIGDLIGREEWDND' A
#
# COMPACT_ATOMS: atom_id res chain seq x y z
N MET A 1 0.00 16.13 22.98
CA MET A 1 0.00 15.87 22.45
C MET A 1 -0.13 15.59 21.58
N SER A 2 -0.24 15.67 21.30
CA SER A 2 -0.39 15.30 20.58
C SER A 2 -0.04 15.21 19.81
N LEU A 3 0.16 15.79 19.48
CA LEU A 3 0.81 15.86 18.69
C LEU A 3 1.40 14.98 18.13
N ASN A 4 1.82 14.62 18.53
CA ASN A 4 2.39 13.53 18.18
C ASN A 4 1.66 12.76 17.30
N THR A 5 0.51 12.86 17.36
CA THR A 5 -0.27 12.20 16.48
C THR A 5 0.09 12.44 15.12
N LEU A 6 0.54 13.59 14.82
CA LEU A 6 0.88 13.87 13.52
C LEU A 6 1.95 13.03 13.06
N SER A 7 2.90 12.87 13.87
CA SER A 7 4.00 12.14 13.45
C SER A 7 3.67 10.71 13.31
N SER A 8 2.58 10.30 13.84
CA SER A 8 2.27 8.93 13.73
C SER A 8 1.64 8.58 12.42
N ILE A 9 1.41 9.54 11.60
CA ILE A 9 0.91 9.22 10.30
C ILE A 9 2.04 8.73 9.48
N ARG A 10 2.35 7.48 9.61
CA ARG A 10 3.34 6.89 8.84
C ARG A 10 2.75 5.74 8.17
N TYR A 11 3.13 5.47 6.97
CA TYR A 11 2.68 4.32 6.23
C TYR A 11 3.63 3.18 6.55
N SER A 12 3.18 2.26 7.38
CA SER A 12 3.92 1.04 7.56
C SER A 12 3.45 0.09 6.46
N LEU A 13 4.17 -0.97 6.26
CA LEU A 13 3.79 -1.93 5.23
C LEU A 13 2.38 -2.46 5.46
N ASN A 14 2.02 -2.71 6.70
CA ASN A 14 0.69 -3.23 7.01
C ASN A 14 -0.40 -2.28 6.56
N ILE A 15 -0.19 -1.00 6.78
CA ILE A 15 -1.18 -0.01 6.39
C ILE A 15 -1.30 0.07 4.88
N ILE A 16 -0.17 0.00 4.20
CA ILE A 16 -0.17 0.04 2.75
C ILE A 16 -0.91 -1.16 2.19
N GLN A 17 -0.67 -2.32 2.78
CA GLN A 17 -1.34 -3.53 2.35
C GLN A 17 -2.84 -3.44 2.57
N ASP A 18 -3.26 -2.88 3.68
CA ASP A 18 -4.67 -2.71 3.96
C ASP A 18 -5.33 -1.77 2.97
N GLU A 19 -4.67 -0.66 2.66
CA GLU A 19 -5.21 0.28 1.69
C GLU A 19 -5.37 -0.40 0.34
N ALA A 20 -4.36 -1.12 -0.06
CA ALA A 20 -4.40 -1.80 -1.35
C ALA A 20 -5.53 -2.83 -1.37
N ARG A 21 -5.69 -3.54 -0.27
CA ARG A 21 -6.73 -4.56 -0.17
C ARG A 21 -8.10 -3.93 -0.31
N GLN A 22 -8.30 -2.80 0.33
CA GLN A 22 -9.57 -2.10 0.27
C GLN A 22 -9.87 -1.62 -1.14
N LEU A 23 -8.86 -1.10 -1.82
CA LEU A 23 -9.05 -0.63 -3.18
C LEU A 23 -9.39 -1.76 -4.13
N VAL A 24 -8.81 -2.92 -3.89
CA VAL A 24 -9.12 -4.09 -4.70
C VAL A 24 -10.55 -4.53 -4.42
N GLN A 25 -10.96 -4.54 -3.17
CA GLN A 25 -12.30 -4.95 -2.81
C GLN A 25 -13.36 -4.02 -3.40
N LYS A 26 -13.02 -2.75 -3.49
CA LYS A 26 -13.96 -1.79 -4.06
C LYS A 26 -13.98 -1.83 -5.58
N GLY A 27 -13.10 -2.60 -6.16
CA GLY A 27 -13.04 -2.69 -7.61
C GLY A 27 -12.36 -1.51 -8.26
N VAL A 28 -11.67 -0.68 -7.47
CA VAL A 28 -11.00 0.49 -7.99
C VAL A 28 -9.70 0.12 -8.67
N VAL A 29 -9.03 -0.88 -8.13
CA VAL A 29 -7.81 -1.39 -8.75
C VAL A 29 -7.89 -2.91 -8.76
N SER A 30 -7.05 -3.55 -9.56
CA SER A 30 -7.02 -5.00 -9.59
C SER A 30 -5.69 -5.48 -9.08
N ARG A 31 -5.65 -6.72 -8.67
CA ARG A 31 -4.42 -7.33 -8.19
C ARG A 31 -3.34 -7.39 -9.24
N GLN A 32 -3.72 -7.31 -10.49
CA GLN A 32 -2.76 -7.41 -11.58
C GLN A 32 -2.13 -6.10 -11.95
N GLN A 33 -2.66 -5.00 -11.44
CA GLN A 33 -2.08 -3.71 -11.71
C GLN A 33 -0.82 -3.52 -10.90
N PRO A 34 0.11 -2.71 -11.40
CA PRO A 34 1.34 -2.48 -10.67
C PRO A 34 1.07 -1.64 -9.42
N ILE A 35 1.94 -1.78 -8.46
CA ILE A 35 1.79 -1.07 -7.20
C ILE A 35 1.73 0.43 -7.41
N TYR A 36 2.47 0.96 -8.37
CA TYR A 36 2.48 2.40 -8.56
C TYR A 36 1.12 2.96 -8.94
N SER A 37 0.18 2.10 -9.36
CA SER A 37 -1.16 2.55 -9.65
C SER A 37 -1.83 3.13 -8.40
N LEU A 38 -1.37 2.73 -7.24
CA LEU A 38 -1.93 3.22 -6.00
C LEU A 38 -1.68 4.72 -5.82
N CYS A 39 -0.70 5.26 -6.50
CA CYS A 39 -0.39 6.67 -6.33
C CYS A 39 -1.53 7.58 -6.76
N GLN A 40 -2.46 7.06 -7.53
CA GLN A 40 -3.62 7.84 -7.95
C GLN A 40 -4.61 8.01 -6.80
N TYR A 41 -4.49 7.18 -5.79
CA TYR A 41 -5.44 7.17 -4.69
C TYR A 41 -4.82 7.59 -3.37
N ILE A 42 -3.54 7.92 -3.38
CA ILE A 42 -2.82 8.33 -2.19
C ILE A 42 -2.27 9.72 -2.45
N PRO A 43 -2.44 10.65 -1.53
CA PRO A 43 -1.92 12.02 -1.73
C PRO A 43 -0.43 12.01 -2.02
N VAL A 44 -0.04 12.89 -2.88
CA VAL A 44 1.35 12.96 -3.32
C VAL A 44 2.34 13.01 -2.16
N ARG A 45 2.05 13.82 -1.16
CA ARG A 45 2.99 13.93 -0.06
C ARG A 45 3.10 12.65 0.74
N GLU A 46 2.04 11.86 0.75
CA GLU A 46 2.07 10.60 1.47
C GLU A 46 2.68 9.51 0.62
N TRP A 47 2.58 9.66 -0.67
CA TRP A 47 3.12 8.67 -1.58
C TRP A 47 4.62 8.50 -1.40
N VAL A 48 5.32 9.57 -1.06
CA VAL A 48 6.74 9.49 -0.83
C VAL A 48 7.04 8.54 0.32
N CYS A 49 6.22 8.58 1.35
CA CYS A 49 6.38 7.66 2.47
C CYS A 49 6.08 6.24 2.08
N VAL A 50 5.08 6.07 1.24
CA VAL A 50 4.71 4.74 0.74
C VAL A 50 5.86 4.16 -0.06
N GLU A 51 6.44 4.94 -0.94
CA GLU A 51 7.55 4.46 -1.74
C GLU A 51 8.72 4.03 -0.87
N SER A 52 9.01 4.83 0.14
CA SER A 52 10.10 4.55 1.03
C SER A 52 9.88 3.25 1.77
N GLU A 53 8.68 3.05 2.22
CA GLU A 53 8.35 1.86 2.98
C GLU A 53 8.40 0.62 2.09
N LEU A 54 7.93 0.74 0.86
CA LEU A 54 7.96 -0.37 -0.07
C LEU A 54 9.40 -0.76 -0.37
N GLU A 55 10.25 0.21 -0.53
CA GLU A 55 11.64 -0.03 -0.80
C GLU A 55 12.30 -0.78 0.34
N LYS A 56 11.99 -0.39 1.56
CA LYS A 56 12.53 -1.06 2.72
C LYS A 56 12.10 -2.51 2.80
N SER A 57 10.97 -2.82 2.22
CA SER A 57 10.41 -4.16 2.26
C SER A 57 10.72 -4.95 0.99
N ASP A 58 11.59 -4.39 0.16
CA ASP A 58 12.03 -5.05 -1.07
C ASP A 58 10.94 -5.20 -2.12
N PHE A 59 9.97 -4.32 -2.11
CA PHE A 59 8.99 -4.28 -3.16
C PHE A 59 9.38 -3.26 -4.20
N LEU A 60 9.10 -3.57 -5.44
CA LEU A 60 9.32 -2.63 -6.53
C LEU A 60 7.99 -2.04 -6.93
N LEU A 61 8.00 -0.82 -7.40
CA LEU A 61 6.75 -0.19 -7.80
C LEU A 61 6.11 -0.88 -8.99
N ARG A 62 6.89 -1.59 -9.76
CA ARG A 62 6.35 -2.31 -10.90
C ARG A 62 5.83 -3.70 -10.52
N ASP A 63 6.04 -4.11 -9.29
CA ASP A 63 5.48 -5.36 -8.83
C ASP A 63 3.96 -5.20 -8.78
N ARG A 64 3.26 -6.30 -8.75
CA ARG A 64 1.81 -6.25 -8.78
C ARG A 64 1.23 -6.05 -7.41
N ILE A 65 0.04 -5.45 -7.40
CA ILE A 65 -0.66 -5.24 -6.15
C ILE A 65 -0.91 -6.57 -5.45
N GLY A 66 -1.18 -7.61 -6.22
CA GLY A 66 -1.36 -8.94 -5.63
C GLY A 66 -0.16 -9.41 -4.85
N ASP A 67 1.03 -9.08 -5.33
CA ASP A 67 2.24 -9.44 -4.62
C ASP A 67 2.36 -8.67 -3.32
N LEU A 68 1.92 -7.43 -3.34
CA LEU A 68 1.99 -6.58 -2.17
C LEU A 68 1.07 -7.06 -1.06
N ILE A 69 -0.17 -7.37 -1.38
CA ILE A 69 -1.13 -7.74 -0.37
C ILE A 69 -0.93 -9.17 0.12
N GLY A 70 -0.12 -9.90 -0.60
CA GLY A 70 0.42 -11.09 -0.02
C GLY A 70 -0.41 -12.33 -0.14
N ARG A 71 0.15 -13.37 0.34
CA ARG A 71 -0.42 -14.65 0.20
C ARG A 71 -1.45 -14.99 1.18
N GLU A 72 -1.55 -14.24 2.25
CA GLU A 72 -2.58 -14.50 3.21
C GLU A 72 -3.92 -14.48 2.58
N GLU A 73 -4.06 -13.68 1.55
CA GLU A 73 -5.33 -13.60 0.86
C GLU A 73 -5.63 -14.90 0.17
N TRP A 74 -4.60 -15.57 -0.27
CA TRP A 74 -4.79 -16.79 -1.00
C TRP A 74 -5.12 -17.92 -0.07
N ASP A 75 -4.55 -17.88 1.09
CA ASP A 75 -4.75 -18.94 2.03
C ASP A 75 -6.16 -19.08 2.47
N ASN A 76 -6.89 -18.04 2.40
CA ASN A 76 -8.25 -18.09 2.83
C ASN A 76 -9.18 -18.64 1.80
N ASP A 77 -8.70 -18.86 0.66
CA ASP A 77 -9.53 -19.42 -0.39
C ASP A 77 -9.61 -20.94 -0.38
#